data_45eaeb10bfad92453a5839099bf71a3b
#
_entry.id   45eaeb10bfad92453a5839099bf71a3b
#
_cell.length_a   1.000
_cell.length_b   1.000
_cell.length_c   1.000
_cell.angle_alpha   90.00
_cell.angle_beta   90.00
_cell.angle_gamma   90.00
#
_symmetry.space_group_name_H-M   'P 1'
#
loop_
_entity.id
_entity.type
_entity.pdbx_description
1 polymer ?
#
loop_
_entity_poly.entity_id
_entity_poly.type
_entity_poly.pdbx_seq_one_letter_code
_entity_poly.pdbx_strand_id
1 'polypeptide(L)'
;MKISSVCLIFFLFIGHLAAQQPRMSGNPIIKGWYADPEGTIFGNQYWIYPTYSAPYDEQVFLDAFSSPNLVDWQKHPRIIDTSAVKWAHRAMWAPAIVKKDNHYFLFFAANDIQHSDQEGGIGIGISDRPDGPYKDYLGKPLLNKFHHGAQPIDQFVFHDKDGRYYLIYGGWGHCNIARLKDDFTGFLPFKDGIVFKEITPEDYVEGPDMFVRHGKYYFMWSEGGWGGPNYRVAYAMADSPFGPFKRIGVILKQDPHVATGAGHHSVIKIPGKDEWYIVYHRRPLGETDANHRVTCIDRMYFDARGFIVPVKITREGVAERDLSK
;
A
#
# COMPACT_ATOMS: atom_id res chain seq x y z
N MET A 1 35.65 -3.75 -80.08
CA MET A 1 35.85 -3.47 -78.66
C MET A 1 34.46 -3.44 -77.98
N LYS A 2 34.12 -4.52 -77.26
CA LYS A 2 32.84 -4.62 -76.54
C LYS A 2 33.07 -4.29 -75.07
N ILE A 3 32.46 -3.26 -74.58
CA ILE A 3 32.53 -2.81 -73.14
C ILE A 3 31.37 -3.49 -72.44
N SER A 4 31.64 -4.46 -71.55
CA SER A 4 30.66 -5.07 -70.69
C SER A 4 30.50 -4.23 -69.41
N SER A 5 29.29 -3.64 -69.24
CA SER A 5 28.94 -2.96 -67.98
C SER A 5 28.53 -3.98 -66.96
N VAL A 6 29.23 -4.06 -65.82
CA VAL A 6 28.88 -4.83 -64.64
C VAL A 6 28.00 -3.93 -63.74
N CYS A 7 26.70 -4.27 -63.63
CA CYS A 7 25.83 -3.66 -62.64
C CYS A 7 26.03 -4.31 -61.27
N LEU A 8 26.57 -3.56 -60.32
CA LEU A 8 26.69 -3.95 -58.91
C LEU A 8 25.37 -3.65 -58.18
N ILE A 9 24.62 -4.69 -57.85
CA ILE A 9 23.39 -4.54 -57.05
C ILE A 9 23.78 -4.56 -55.58
N PHE A 10 23.63 -3.40 -54.91
CA PHE A 10 23.74 -3.28 -53.45
C PHE A 10 22.44 -3.76 -52.80
N PHE A 11 22.44 -4.89 -52.11
CA PHE A 11 21.39 -5.31 -51.22
C PHE A 11 21.53 -4.54 -49.89
N LEU A 12 20.68 -3.56 -49.64
CA LEU A 12 20.50 -2.95 -48.33
C LEU A 12 19.73 -3.92 -47.42
N PHE A 13 20.45 -4.59 -46.52
CA PHE A 13 19.82 -5.27 -45.38
C PHE A 13 19.27 -4.26 -44.42
N ILE A 14 17.95 -3.97 -44.47
CA ILE A 14 17.24 -3.25 -43.40
C ILE A 14 17.00 -4.25 -42.29
N GLY A 15 17.92 -4.29 -41.33
CA GLY A 15 17.70 -5.01 -40.09
C GLY A 15 16.52 -4.40 -39.35
N HIS A 16 15.39 -5.10 -39.29
CA HIS A 16 14.29 -4.77 -38.39
C HIS A 16 14.78 -5.06 -36.97
N LEU A 17 15.17 -4.01 -36.22
CA LEU A 17 15.24 -4.09 -34.77
C LEU A 17 13.81 -4.30 -34.27
N ALA A 18 13.41 -5.54 -34.04
CA ALA A 18 12.19 -5.83 -33.28
C ALA A 18 12.40 -5.26 -31.88
N ALA A 19 11.69 -4.18 -31.54
CA ALA A 19 11.67 -3.65 -30.19
C ALA A 19 11.22 -4.80 -29.27
N GLN A 20 12.09 -5.22 -28.37
CA GLN A 20 11.77 -6.26 -27.40
C GLN A 20 10.61 -5.76 -26.54
N GLN A 21 9.51 -6.51 -26.48
CA GLN A 21 8.38 -6.19 -25.64
C GLN A 21 8.87 -6.09 -24.19
N PRO A 22 8.43 -5.06 -23.44
CA PRO A 22 8.83 -4.90 -22.04
C PRO A 22 8.40 -6.13 -21.24
N ARG A 23 9.26 -6.58 -20.33
CA ARG A 23 8.87 -7.60 -19.35
C ARG A 23 7.74 -7.06 -18.51
N MET A 24 6.74 -7.90 -18.22
CA MET A 24 5.59 -7.55 -17.37
C MET A 24 5.74 -8.22 -16.00
N SER A 25 5.26 -7.55 -14.96
CA SER A 25 5.32 -8.07 -13.58
C SER A 25 4.48 -9.34 -13.41
N GLY A 26 3.42 -9.47 -14.18
CA GLY A 26 2.33 -10.37 -13.86
C GLY A 26 1.55 -9.90 -12.63
N ASN A 27 0.36 -10.45 -12.44
CA ASN A 27 -0.43 -10.32 -11.22
C ASN A 27 -0.96 -11.70 -10.82
N PRO A 28 -0.64 -12.22 -9.60
CA PRO A 28 0.03 -11.54 -8.48
C PRO A 28 1.52 -11.31 -8.68
N ILE A 29 2.06 -10.23 -8.09
CA ILE A 29 3.48 -9.87 -8.20
C ILE A 29 4.40 -10.64 -7.25
N ILE A 30 3.85 -11.20 -6.19
CA ILE A 30 4.57 -12.03 -5.21
C ILE A 30 3.83 -13.34 -5.00
N LYS A 31 4.57 -14.41 -4.71
CA LYS A 31 4.01 -15.75 -4.49
C LYS A 31 3.50 -15.89 -3.07
N GLY A 32 2.36 -16.56 -2.90
CA GLY A 32 1.71 -16.83 -1.61
C GLY A 32 0.50 -15.96 -1.37
N TRP A 33 -0.13 -16.16 -0.22
CA TRP A 33 -1.29 -15.42 0.21
C TRP A 33 -0.84 -14.20 1.01
N TYR A 34 -0.95 -13.02 0.41
CA TYR A 34 -0.55 -11.75 1.00
C TYR A 34 -1.58 -10.68 0.69
N ALA A 35 -1.97 -9.95 1.73
CA ALA A 35 -2.99 -8.92 1.67
C ALA A 35 -2.49 -7.58 2.19
N ASP A 36 -3.33 -6.56 2.15
CA ASP A 36 -3.15 -5.26 2.80
C ASP A 36 -1.76 -4.65 2.53
N PRO A 37 -1.32 -4.56 1.25
CA PRO A 37 0.04 -4.22 0.93
C PRO A 37 0.33 -2.72 1.09
N GLU A 38 1.35 -2.38 1.84
CA GLU A 38 1.98 -1.06 1.80
C GLU A 38 3.13 -1.07 0.81
N GLY A 39 3.03 -0.25 -0.24
CA GLY A 39 4.05 -0.10 -1.28
C GLY A 39 4.78 1.23 -1.18
N THR A 40 6.11 1.22 -1.22
CA THR A 40 6.92 2.43 -1.12
C THR A 40 8.24 2.28 -1.88
N ILE A 41 9.06 3.35 -1.87
CA ILE A 41 10.40 3.38 -2.47
C ILE A 41 11.41 3.82 -1.42
N PHE A 42 12.46 3.00 -1.20
CA PHE A 42 13.62 3.38 -0.43
C PHE A 42 14.89 3.20 -1.26
N GLY A 43 15.66 4.27 -1.39
CA GLY A 43 16.83 4.25 -2.28
C GLY A 43 16.43 3.96 -3.73
N ASN A 44 17.04 2.93 -4.33
CA ASN A 44 16.76 2.49 -5.70
C ASN A 44 15.93 1.19 -5.72
N GLN A 45 15.11 0.94 -4.69
CA GLN A 45 14.29 -0.25 -4.58
C GLN A 45 12.84 0.11 -4.31
N TYR A 46 11.93 -0.59 -4.96
CA TYR A 46 10.54 -0.72 -4.57
C TYR A 46 10.44 -1.69 -3.41
N TRP A 47 9.56 -1.40 -2.48
CA TRP A 47 9.29 -2.23 -1.31
C TRP A 47 7.81 -2.48 -1.16
N ILE A 48 7.44 -3.68 -0.75
CA ILE A 48 6.08 -4.06 -0.38
C ILE A 48 6.12 -4.74 0.98
N TYR A 49 5.27 -4.27 1.87
CA TYR A 49 5.06 -4.81 3.20
C TYR A 49 3.60 -5.26 3.31
N PRO A 50 3.33 -6.55 3.17
CA PRO A 50 1.96 -7.07 3.22
C PRO A 50 1.67 -7.79 4.54
N THR A 51 0.38 -8.00 4.81
CA THR A 51 -0.11 -9.00 5.76
C THR A 51 0.08 -10.41 5.20
N TYR A 52 0.61 -11.34 5.98
CA TYR A 52 0.51 -12.76 5.68
C TYR A 52 -0.95 -13.21 5.81
N SER A 53 -1.61 -13.52 4.69
CA SER A 53 -3.05 -13.77 4.63
C SER A 53 -3.36 -15.24 4.91
N ALA A 54 -3.65 -15.56 6.18
CA ALA A 54 -3.90 -16.86 6.74
C ALA A 54 -4.94 -16.76 7.88
N PRO A 55 -5.36 -17.85 8.52
CA PRO A 55 -6.11 -17.78 9.79
C PRO A 55 -5.39 -16.90 10.82
N TYR A 56 -6.15 -16.15 11.62
CA TYR A 56 -5.61 -15.10 12.50
C TYR A 56 -4.52 -15.56 13.45
N ASP A 57 -4.62 -16.79 13.96
CA ASP A 57 -3.64 -17.37 14.88
C ASP A 57 -2.31 -17.76 14.20
N GLU A 58 -2.29 -17.81 12.87
CA GLU A 58 -1.09 -18.04 12.07
C GLU A 58 -0.41 -16.74 11.65
N GLN A 59 -1.09 -15.60 11.75
CA GLN A 59 -0.60 -14.28 11.39
C GLN A 59 0.25 -13.70 12.51
N VAL A 60 1.38 -14.33 12.76
CA VAL A 60 2.31 -14.05 13.89
C VAL A 60 3.62 -13.40 13.44
N PHE A 61 3.68 -12.95 12.19
CA PHE A 61 4.85 -12.30 11.60
C PHE A 61 4.46 -11.42 10.41
N LEU A 62 5.37 -10.55 10.02
CA LEU A 62 5.32 -9.82 8.75
C LEU A 62 6.55 -10.13 7.92
N ASP A 63 6.36 -10.26 6.62
CA ASP A 63 7.39 -10.35 5.60
C ASP A 63 7.53 -9.01 4.87
N ALA A 64 8.64 -8.81 4.16
CA ALA A 64 8.78 -7.73 3.18
C ALA A 64 9.27 -8.27 1.85
N PHE A 65 9.06 -7.49 0.81
CA PHE A 65 9.52 -7.80 -0.54
C PHE A 65 10.16 -6.57 -1.14
N SER A 66 11.28 -6.76 -1.87
CA SER A 66 11.94 -5.67 -2.60
C SER A 66 12.14 -6.01 -4.06
N SER A 67 12.13 -4.99 -4.92
CA SER A 67 12.37 -5.13 -6.34
C SER A 67 13.11 -3.91 -6.90
N PRO A 68 14.10 -4.08 -7.78
CA PRO A 68 14.72 -2.95 -8.47
C PRO A 68 13.84 -2.40 -9.59
N ASN A 69 12.83 -3.17 -10.06
CA ASN A 69 12.17 -2.90 -11.34
C ASN A 69 10.69 -3.28 -11.42
N LEU A 70 10.01 -3.57 -10.31
CA LEU A 70 8.61 -4.03 -10.21
C LEU A 70 8.32 -5.44 -10.77
N VAL A 71 9.32 -6.13 -11.30
CA VAL A 71 9.18 -7.47 -11.90
C VAL A 71 9.90 -8.53 -11.08
N ASP A 72 11.14 -8.26 -10.71
CA ASP A 72 12.00 -9.19 -10.00
C ASP A 72 11.92 -8.92 -8.49
N TRP A 73 11.13 -9.72 -7.76
CA TRP A 73 10.87 -9.53 -6.35
C TRP A 73 11.70 -10.49 -5.48
N GLN A 74 12.39 -9.94 -4.51
CA GLN A 74 13.11 -10.67 -3.47
C GLN A 74 12.30 -10.64 -2.17
N LYS A 75 12.05 -11.82 -1.58
CA LYS A 75 11.40 -11.96 -0.28
C LYS A 75 12.41 -11.77 0.85
N HIS A 76 12.02 -11.00 1.87
CA HIS A 76 12.68 -10.84 3.16
C HIS A 76 11.76 -11.42 4.23
N PRO A 77 12.02 -12.66 4.70
CA PRO A 77 11.07 -13.35 5.57
C PRO A 77 11.17 -12.86 7.01
N ARG A 78 10.01 -12.79 7.67
CA ARG A 78 9.86 -12.54 9.12
C ARG A 78 10.68 -11.34 9.59
N ILE A 79 10.45 -10.19 8.94
CA ILE A 79 11.15 -8.94 9.30
C ILE A 79 10.83 -8.49 10.73
N ILE A 80 9.65 -8.89 11.25
CA ILE A 80 9.22 -8.78 12.64
C ILE A 80 8.25 -9.94 12.95
N ASP A 81 8.22 -10.39 14.20
CA ASP A 81 7.27 -11.43 14.64
C ASP A 81 6.95 -11.31 16.13
N THR A 82 6.06 -12.18 16.62
CA THR A 82 5.61 -12.23 18.02
C THR A 82 6.74 -12.58 19.01
N SER A 83 7.89 -13.08 18.56
CA SER A 83 9.05 -13.28 19.41
C SER A 83 9.75 -11.95 19.75
N ALA A 84 9.71 -11.00 18.82
CA ALA A 84 10.23 -9.64 19.00
C ALA A 84 9.21 -8.72 19.71
N VAL A 85 7.90 -8.96 19.52
CA VAL A 85 6.81 -8.13 20.05
C VAL A 85 6.02 -8.91 21.09
N LYS A 86 6.35 -8.78 22.36
CA LYS A 86 5.83 -9.64 23.44
C LYS A 86 4.33 -9.51 23.74
N TRP A 87 3.73 -8.38 23.40
CA TRP A 87 2.30 -8.13 23.56
C TRP A 87 1.46 -8.59 22.37
N ALA A 88 2.10 -8.86 21.19
CA ALA A 88 1.42 -9.38 20.02
C ALA A 88 1.42 -10.91 20.01
N HIS A 89 0.26 -11.54 19.82
CA HIS A 89 0.10 -13.00 19.87
C HIS A 89 -0.45 -13.56 18.57
N ARG A 90 -1.18 -12.76 17.79
CA ARG A 90 -1.84 -13.13 16.53
C ARG A 90 -2.20 -11.89 15.72
N ALA A 91 -2.75 -12.12 14.54
CA ALA A 91 -3.39 -11.07 13.73
C ALA A 91 -2.49 -9.85 13.53
N MET A 92 -1.20 -10.08 13.16
CA MET A 92 -0.30 -9.00 12.78
C MET A 92 -0.65 -8.53 11.37
N TRP A 93 -1.22 -7.31 11.26
CA TRP A 93 -1.90 -6.84 10.05
C TRP A 93 -1.42 -5.50 9.55
N ALA A 94 -1.71 -5.30 8.24
CA ALA A 94 -1.74 -4.03 7.54
C ALA A 94 -0.54 -3.13 7.88
N PRO A 95 0.69 -3.60 7.64
CA PRO A 95 1.87 -2.80 7.96
C PRO A 95 1.89 -1.49 7.18
N ALA A 96 2.33 -0.41 7.84
CA ALA A 96 2.69 0.86 7.21
C ALA A 96 4.11 1.23 7.60
N ILE A 97 4.90 1.72 6.65
CA ILE A 97 6.33 1.94 6.85
C ILE A 97 6.71 3.39 6.58
N VAL A 98 7.52 3.95 7.46
CA VAL A 98 8.11 5.27 7.24
C VAL A 98 9.60 5.27 7.56
N LYS A 99 10.38 5.89 6.69
CA LYS A 99 11.79 6.20 6.99
C LYS A 99 11.86 7.59 7.60
N LYS A 100 12.47 7.66 8.78
CA LYS A 100 12.77 8.94 9.44
C LYS A 100 14.19 8.92 9.97
N ASP A 101 14.95 9.93 9.62
CA ASP A 101 16.40 9.99 9.90
C ASP A 101 17.11 8.75 9.32
N ASN A 102 17.81 8.00 10.14
CA ASN A 102 18.51 6.77 9.74
C ASN A 102 17.75 5.49 10.11
N HIS A 103 16.48 5.61 10.55
CA HIS A 103 15.68 4.47 11.00
C HIS A 103 14.44 4.26 10.12
N TYR A 104 13.97 3.03 10.11
CA TYR A 104 12.71 2.59 9.52
C TYR A 104 11.75 2.23 10.65
N PHE A 105 10.56 2.81 10.62
CA PHE A 105 9.49 2.57 11.59
C PHE A 105 8.36 1.84 10.90
N LEU A 106 8.11 0.63 11.33
CA LEU A 106 7.07 -0.25 10.81
C LEU A 106 5.89 -0.24 11.78
N PHE A 107 4.81 0.40 11.40
CA PHE A 107 3.56 0.38 12.14
C PHE A 107 2.77 -0.85 11.73
N PHE A 108 2.12 -1.52 12.67
CA PHE A 108 1.31 -2.71 12.42
C PHE A 108 0.20 -2.83 13.46
N ALA A 109 -0.94 -3.42 13.07
CA ALA A 109 -1.95 -3.83 14.03
C ALA A 109 -1.69 -5.24 14.54
N ALA A 110 -2.13 -5.56 15.76
CA ALA A 110 -2.06 -6.92 16.29
C ALA A 110 -3.19 -7.22 17.27
N ASN A 111 -3.47 -8.53 17.43
CA ASN A 111 -4.40 -9.17 18.36
C ASN A 111 -5.89 -9.01 18.04
N ASP A 112 -6.27 -8.24 16.99
CA ASP A 112 -7.69 -8.09 16.61
C ASP A 112 -8.58 -7.70 17.80
N ILE A 113 -8.24 -6.60 18.49
CA ILE A 113 -8.98 -6.20 19.69
C ILE A 113 -10.39 -5.76 19.35
N GLN A 114 -11.34 -6.20 20.18
CA GLN A 114 -12.77 -5.90 20.05
C GLN A 114 -13.22 -4.85 21.07
N HIS A 115 -12.39 -4.58 22.11
CA HIS A 115 -12.65 -3.63 23.18
C HIS A 115 -11.34 -2.99 23.65
N SER A 116 -11.43 -1.77 24.18
CA SER A 116 -10.27 -0.97 24.64
C SER A 116 -9.53 -1.53 25.87
N ASP A 117 -10.05 -2.54 26.52
CA ASP A 117 -9.45 -3.24 27.67
C ASP A 117 -8.68 -4.50 27.27
N GLN A 118 -8.74 -4.90 25.99
CA GLN A 118 -7.95 -6.01 25.46
C GLN A 118 -6.51 -5.57 25.16
N GLU A 119 -5.57 -6.50 25.30
CA GLU A 119 -4.19 -6.29 24.89
C GLU A 119 -4.08 -6.38 23.36
N GLY A 120 -3.56 -5.32 22.72
CA GLY A 120 -3.40 -5.24 21.28
C GLY A 120 -3.62 -3.85 20.73
N GLY A 121 -3.84 -3.74 19.43
CA GLY A 121 -3.98 -2.50 18.69
C GLY A 121 -2.78 -2.20 17.80
N ILE A 122 -2.45 -0.93 17.60
CA ILE A 122 -1.38 -0.50 16.69
C ILE A 122 -0.05 -0.38 17.43
N GLY A 123 0.97 -1.10 17.00
CA GLY A 123 2.34 -1.06 17.50
C GLY A 123 3.33 -0.50 16.50
N ILE A 124 4.58 -0.37 16.91
CA ILE A 124 5.69 0.12 16.09
C ILE A 124 6.91 -0.77 16.25
N GLY A 125 7.44 -1.26 15.14
CA GLY A 125 8.78 -1.83 15.07
C GLY A 125 9.80 -0.80 14.58
N ILE A 126 11.05 -0.87 15.05
CA ILE A 126 12.16 -0.02 14.61
C ILE A 126 13.30 -0.88 14.07
N SER A 127 13.92 -0.43 12.98
CA SER A 127 15.13 -1.03 12.41
C SER A 127 15.99 0.02 11.71
N ASP A 128 17.29 -0.28 11.53
CA ASP A 128 18.21 0.51 10.72
C ASP A 128 18.15 0.13 9.22
N ARG A 129 17.38 -0.91 8.88
CA ARG A 129 17.27 -1.46 7.53
C ARG A 129 15.80 -1.68 7.14
N PRO A 130 15.44 -1.46 5.87
CA PRO A 130 14.07 -1.66 5.42
C PRO A 130 13.60 -3.13 5.48
N ASP A 131 14.54 -4.07 5.36
CA ASP A 131 14.33 -5.52 5.46
C ASP A 131 14.46 -6.08 6.89
N GLY A 132 14.57 -5.21 7.90
CA GLY A 132 14.68 -5.59 9.30
C GLY A 132 16.07 -6.19 9.67
N PRO A 133 16.15 -6.99 10.76
CA PRO A 133 15.03 -7.30 11.67
C PRO A 133 14.55 -6.07 12.45
N TYR A 134 13.24 -5.99 12.66
CA TYR A 134 12.63 -4.94 13.48
C TYR A 134 12.53 -5.39 14.94
N LYS A 135 12.72 -4.45 15.84
CA LYS A 135 12.50 -4.62 17.28
C LYS A 135 11.26 -3.85 17.70
N ASP A 136 10.55 -4.33 18.70
CA ASP A 136 9.46 -3.57 19.32
C ASP A 136 10.00 -2.24 19.86
N TYR A 137 9.48 -1.14 19.33
CA TYR A 137 9.99 0.20 19.65
C TYR A 137 9.55 0.68 21.03
N LEU A 138 8.31 0.37 21.41
CA LEU A 138 7.70 0.92 22.63
C LEU A 138 7.52 -0.11 23.74
N GLY A 139 7.65 -1.41 23.44
CA GLY A 139 7.35 -2.51 24.39
C GLY A 139 5.86 -2.65 24.71
N LYS A 140 5.00 -1.92 24.00
CA LYS A 140 3.54 -1.88 24.14
C LYS A 140 2.92 -1.27 22.90
N PRO A 141 1.61 -1.43 22.67
CA PRO A 141 0.93 -0.72 21.60
C PRO A 141 1.06 0.80 21.74
N LEU A 142 1.26 1.50 20.61
CA LEU A 142 1.15 2.95 20.51
C LEU A 142 -0.29 3.40 20.75
N LEU A 143 -1.23 2.63 20.19
CA LEU A 143 -2.66 2.90 20.27
C LEU A 143 -3.42 1.60 20.51
N ASN A 144 -4.11 1.52 21.65
CA ASN A 144 -4.88 0.34 22.09
C ASN A 144 -6.32 0.67 22.45
N LYS A 145 -6.82 1.84 22.07
CA LYS A 145 -8.17 2.30 22.40
C LYS A 145 -8.95 2.68 21.16
N PHE A 146 -10.24 2.43 21.23
CA PHE A 146 -11.20 2.92 20.26
C PHE A 146 -11.46 4.41 20.47
N HIS A 147 -11.33 5.19 19.41
CA HIS A 147 -11.73 6.59 19.36
C HIS A 147 -12.78 6.76 18.26
N HIS A 148 -13.89 7.43 18.57
CA HIS A 148 -15.02 7.63 17.65
C HIS A 148 -15.54 6.31 17.00
N GLY A 149 -15.44 5.18 17.73
CA GLY A 149 -15.86 3.86 17.21
C GLY A 149 -14.86 3.14 16.33
N ALA A 150 -13.75 3.75 15.96
CA ALA A 150 -12.73 3.12 15.11
C ALA A 150 -11.97 2.02 15.86
N GLN A 151 -11.98 0.81 15.31
CA GLN A 151 -11.05 -0.23 15.72
C GLN A 151 -9.61 0.23 15.38
N PRO A 152 -8.63 0.08 16.29
CA PRO A 152 -7.25 0.52 16.04
C PRO A 152 -6.51 -0.49 15.16
N ILE A 153 -6.82 -0.47 13.87
CA ILE A 153 -6.22 -1.26 12.79
C ILE A 153 -6.00 -0.39 11.55
N ASP A 154 -5.37 -0.95 10.54
CA ASP A 154 -5.24 -0.40 9.19
C ASP A 154 -4.67 1.02 9.22
N GLN A 155 -3.55 1.15 9.90
CA GLN A 155 -2.87 2.43 10.04
C GLN A 155 -2.08 2.80 8.78
N PHE A 156 -2.16 4.05 8.42
CA PHE A 156 -1.31 4.71 7.43
C PHE A 156 -0.57 5.87 8.06
N VAL A 157 0.71 6.03 7.78
CA VAL A 157 1.52 7.14 8.31
C VAL A 157 1.72 8.18 7.22
N PHE A 158 1.00 9.28 7.33
CA PHE A 158 1.06 10.38 6.38
C PHE A 158 2.08 11.44 6.81
N HIS A 159 3.10 11.66 5.97
CA HIS A 159 4.04 12.76 6.13
C HIS A 159 3.60 13.94 5.27
N ASP A 160 3.09 15.00 5.90
CA ASP A 160 2.55 16.16 5.21
C ASP A 160 3.66 17.15 4.82
N LYS A 161 3.34 18.03 3.88
CA LYS A 161 4.20 19.14 3.42
C LYS A 161 4.64 20.12 4.51
N ASP A 162 3.95 20.13 5.65
CA ASP A 162 4.32 20.93 6.82
C ASP A 162 5.41 20.27 7.69
N GLY A 163 5.92 19.10 7.26
CA GLY A 163 6.95 18.32 7.96
C GLY A 163 6.42 17.49 9.12
N ARG A 164 5.10 17.44 9.33
CA ARG A 164 4.49 16.67 10.42
C ARG A 164 4.05 15.30 9.95
N TYR A 165 4.08 14.37 10.90
CA TYR A 165 3.57 13.03 10.69
C TYR A 165 2.20 12.87 11.33
N TYR A 166 1.31 12.24 10.61
CA TYR A 166 -0.04 11.93 11.05
C TYR A 166 -0.30 10.43 10.93
N LEU A 167 -0.91 9.85 11.96
CA LEU A 167 -1.48 8.51 11.89
C LEU A 167 -2.92 8.64 11.42
N ILE A 168 -3.24 8.02 10.29
CA ILE A 168 -4.60 7.84 9.79
C ILE A 168 -4.93 6.36 9.98
N TYR A 169 -6.03 6.03 10.63
CA TYR A 169 -6.33 4.64 10.96
C TYR A 169 -7.82 4.42 11.20
N GLY A 170 -8.23 3.19 11.10
CA GLY A 170 -9.51 2.75 11.63
C GLY A 170 -10.19 1.67 10.80
N GLY A 171 -10.81 0.74 11.51
CA GLY A 171 -11.76 -0.22 11.00
C GLY A 171 -13.18 0.09 11.47
N TRP A 172 -14.12 -0.83 11.16
CA TRP A 172 -15.52 -0.79 11.58
C TRP A 172 -16.31 0.44 11.10
N GLY A 173 -15.93 0.97 9.95
CA GLY A 173 -16.63 2.10 9.35
C GLY A 173 -16.26 3.47 9.94
N HIS A 174 -15.19 3.58 10.71
CA HIS A 174 -14.73 4.82 11.32
C HIS A 174 -13.25 5.06 11.01
N CYS A 175 -12.89 6.31 10.70
CA CYS A 175 -11.54 6.72 10.41
C CYS A 175 -11.14 7.94 11.25
N ASN A 176 -9.97 7.85 11.87
CA ASN A 176 -9.39 8.95 12.62
C ASN A 176 -8.07 9.41 12.02
N ILE A 177 -7.74 10.68 12.22
CA ILE A 177 -6.42 11.25 12.02
C ILE A 177 -5.91 11.83 13.35
N ALA A 178 -4.64 11.51 13.70
CA ALA A 178 -3.98 12.01 14.89
C ALA A 178 -2.56 12.46 14.55
N ARG A 179 -2.12 13.57 15.14
CA ARG A 179 -0.75 14.05 14.97
C ARG A 179 0.21 13.24 15.83
N LEU A 180 1.20 12.61 15.20
CA LEU A 180 2.28 11.90 15.90
C LEU A 180 3.28 12.89 16.54
N LYS A 181 3.87 12.51 17.66
CA LYS A 181 5.11 13.11 18.13
C LYS A 181 6.25 12.83 17.15
N ASP A 182 7.26 13.70 17.15
CA ASP A 182 8.39 13.55 16.21
C ASP A 182 9.17 12.25 16.42
N ASP A 183 9.20 11.71 17.64
CA ASP A 183 9.83 10.44 17.99
C ASP A 183 8.89 9.24 17.87
N PHE A 184 7.66 9.44 17.42
CA PHE A 184 6.59 8.42 17.31
C PHE A 184 6.22 7.72 18.63
N THR A 185 6.57 8.30 19.80
CA THR A 185 6.25 7.71 21.11
C THR A 185 4.82 8.00 21.59
N GLY A 186 4.01 8.70 20.80
CA GLY A 186 2.65 9.09 21.15
C GLY A 186 2.09 10.17 20.23
N PHE A 187 1.05 10.83 20.70
CA PHE A 187 0.30 11.82 19.95
C PHE A 187 0.39 13.23 20.56
N LEU A 188 0.20 14.23 19.74
CA LEU A 188 0.10 15.64 20.11
C LEU A 188 -1.29 16.17 19.81
N PRO A 189 -1.85 17.03 20.68
CA PRO A 189 -3.13 17.66 20.38
C PRO A 189 -3.01 18.65 19.23
N PHE A 190 -4.09 18.80 18.49
CA PHE A 190 -4.27 19.89 17.55
C PHE A 190 -4.49 21.23 18.30
N LYS A 191 -4.55 22.34 17.55
CA LYS A 191 -4.73 23.68 18.15
C LYS A 191 -6.00 23.83 18.99
N ASP A 192 -7.02 23.04 18.70
CA ASP A 192 -8.30 22.98 19.44
C ASP A 192 -8.25 22.06 20.66
N GLY A 193 -7.09 21.47 20.98
CA GLY A 193 -6.91 20.56 22.10
C GLY A 193 -7.31 19.10 21.82
N ILE A 194 -7.90 18.82 20.67
CA ILE A 194 -8.31 17.47 20.25
C ILE A 194 -7.09 16.68 19.83
N VAL A 195 -6.98 15.41 20.24
CA VAL A 195 -5.88 14.49 19.85
C VAL A 195 -6.27 13.65 18.64
N PHE A 196 -7.46 13.08 18.63
CA PHE A 196 -7.99 12.26 17.55
C PHE A 196 -9.15 12.97 16.88
N LYS A 197 -9.05 13.23 15.58
CA LYS A 197 -10.14 13.81 14.79
C LYS A 197 -10.74 12.75 13.89
N GLU A 198 -12.05 12.62 13.95
CA GLU A 198 -12.76 11.77 13.00
C GLU A 198 -12.78 12.45 11.62
N ILE A 199 -12.40 11.67 10.58
CA ILE A 199 -12.38 12.10 9.19
C ILE A 199 -13.13 11.11 8.27
N THR A 200 -13.98 10.28 8.84
CA THR A 200 -14.72 9.21 8.17
C THR A 200 -15.52 9.74 6.96
N PRO A 201 -15.21 9.34 5.73
CA PRO A 201 -16.06 9.65 4.58
C PRO A 201 -17.23 8.67 4.45
N GLU A 202 -18.15 8.99 3.54
CA GLU A 202 -19.27 8.11 3.20
C GLU A 202 -18.77 6.72 2.73
N ASP A 203 -19.45 5.66 3.18
CA ASP A 203 -19.18 4.24 2.88
C ASP A 203 -17.79 3.73 3.30
N TYR A 204 -17.04 4.49 4.10
CA TYR A 204 -15.76 4.04 4.64
C TYR A 204 -15.94 2.75 5.46
N VAL A 205 -15.05 1.79 5.25
CA VAL A 205 -14.96 0.57 6.07
C VAL A 205 -13.62 0.50 6.78
N GLU A 206 -12.50 0.60 6.02
CA GLU A 206 -11.13 0.44 6.52
C GLU A 206 -10.08 0.82 5.46
N GLY A 207 -8.78 0.57 5.74
CA GLY A 207 -7.68 0.67 4.78
C GLY A 207 -7.47 2.08 4.21
N PRO A 208 -7.27 3.11 5.06
CA PRO A 208 -7.04 4.47 4.58
C PRO A 208 -5.64 4.63 3.98
N ASP A 209 -5.55 5.42 2.91
CA ASP A 209 -4.31 5.90 2.29
C ASP A 209 -4.48 7.36 1.89
N MET A 210 -3.43 8.15 1.98
CA MET A 210 -3.49 9.58 1.63
C MET A 210 -2.21 10.01 0.93
N PHE A 211 -2.37 10.71 -0.19
CA PHE A 211 -1.25 11.35 -0.89
C PHE A 211 -1.61 12.75 -1.36
N VAL A 212 -0.57 13.53 -1.74
CA VAL A 212 -0.74 14.88 -2.29
C VAL A 212 -0.30 14.89 -3.75
N ARG A 213 -1.17 15.43 -4.63
CA ARG A 213 -0.86 15.71 -6.02
C ARG A 213 -1.36 17.10 -6.41
N HIS A 214 -0.47 17.93 -6.96
CA HIS A 214 -0.77 19.32 -7.34
C HIS A 214 -1.46 20.15 -6.23
N GLY A 215 -1.02 19.94 -4.98
CA GLY A 215 -1.54 20.66 -3.81
C GLY A 215 -2.86 20.17 -3.25
N LYS A 216 -3.53 19.22 -3.90
CA LYS A 216 -4.75 18.56 -3.40
C LYS A 216 -4.39 17.28 -2.66
N TYR A 217 -5.13 17.02 -1.57
CA TYR A 217 -5.07 15.78 -0.80
C TYR A 217 -6.05 14.80 -1.42
N TYR A 218 -5.56 13.62 -1.76
CA TYR A 218 -6.35 12.49 -2.22
C TYR A 218 -6.42 11.53 -1.04
N PHE A 219 -7.61 11.34 -0.53
CA PHE A 219 -7.89 10.38 0.53
C PHE A 219 -8.59 9.17 -0.08
N MET A 220 -8.01 7.99 0.08
CA MET A 220 -8.50 6.74 -0.46
C MET A 220 -8.81 5.77 0.68
N TRP A 221 -9.79 4.89 0.48
CA TRP A 221 -10.20 3.92 1.50
C TRP A 221 -10.90 2.72 0.88
N SER A 222 -11.03 1.63 1.66
CA SER A 222 -11.79 0.45 1.27
C SER A 222 -13.25 0.57 1.69
N GLU A 223 -14.12 0.10 0.81
CA GLU A 223 -15.55 -0.07 0.99
C GLU A 223 -15.95 -1.54 0.84
N GLY A 224 -17.05 -1.94 1.47
CA GLY A 224 -17.54 -3.32 1.49
C GLY A 224 -16.77 -4.23 2.45
N GLY A 225 -17.20 -5.48 2.60
CA GLY A 225 -16.53 -6.42 3.51
C GLY A 225 -15.30 -7.06 2.87
N TRP A 226 -14.16 -7.08 3.57
CA TRP A 226 -12.89 -7.62 3.07
C TRP A 226 -12.99 -9.10 2.62
N GLY A 227 -13.86 -9.88 3.23
CA GLY A 227 -14.15 -11.26 2.85
C GLY A 227 -15.11 -11.41 1.66
N GLY A 228 -15.71 -10.33 1.16
CA GLY A 228 -16.71 -10.34 0.11
C GLY A 228 -16.16 -9.98 -1.28
N PRO A 229 -16.91 -10.30 -2.34
CA PRO A 229 -16.54 -9.92 -3.70
C PRO A 229 -16.66 -8.40 -3.95
N ASN A 230 -17.44 -7.70 -3.12
CA ASN A 230 -17.73 -6.27 -3.25
C ASN A 230 -16.68 -5.36 -2.59
N TYR A 231 -15.62 -5.94 -2.01
CA TYR A 231 -14.51 -5.16 -1.49
C TYR A 231 -13.88 -4.35 -2.61
N ARG A 232 -13.73 -3.04 -2.39
CA ARG A 232 -13.35 -2.09 -3.43
C ARG A 232 -12.68 -0.87 -2.83
N VAL A 233 -12.07 -0.01 -3.64
CA VAL A 233 -11.45 1.24 -3.23
C VAL A 233 -12.22 2.43 -3.78
N ALA A 234 -12.56 3.37 -2.90
CA ALA A 234 -13.11 4.68 -3.25
C ALA A 234 -12.17 5.80 -2.83
N TYR A 235 -12.48 7.03 -3.21
CA TYR A 235 -11.66 8.18 -2.87
C TYR A 235 -12.44 9.49 -2.79
N ALA A 236 -11.80 10.46 -2.14
CA ALA A 236 -12.19 11.86 -2.09
C ALA A 236 -10.98 12.78 -2.33
N MET A 237 -11.24 14.04 -2.60
CA MET A 237 -10.22 15.09 -2.71
C MET A 237 -10.56 16.24 -1.79
N ALA A 238 -9.53 16.84 -1.15
CA ALA A 238 -9.70 18.00 -0.27
C ALA A 238 -8.51 18.96 -0.40
N ASP A 239 -8.63 20.14 0.21
CA ASP A 239 -7.55 21.14 0.32
C ASP A 239 -6.71 20.97 1.61
N SER A 240 -7.12 20.03 2.47
CA SER A 240 -6.54 19.79 3.78
C SER A 240 -6.55 18.29 4.09
N PRO A 241 -5.57 17.77 4.86
CA PRO A 241 -5.57 16.38 5.31
C PRO A 241 -6.71 16.07 6.32
N PHE A 242 -7.42 17.09 6.76
CA PHE A 242 -8.55 16.95 7.66
C PHE A 242 -9.92 17.02 6.95
N GLY A 243 -9.91 17.05 5.62
CA GLY A 243 -11.12 17.17 4.83
C GLY A 243 -11.69 18.60 4.76
N PRO A 244 -13.02 18.77 4.56
CA PRO A 244 -14.00 17.68 4.49
C PRO A 244 -13.80 16.78 3.27
N PHE A 245 -14.00 15.49 3.47
CA PHE A 245 -13.87 14.47 2.41
C PHE A 245 -15.26 14.07 1.90
N LYS A 246 -15.62 14.63 0.74
CA LYS A 246 -16.82 14.22 0.02
C LYS A 246 -16.45 13.13 -0.98
N ARG A 247 -17.06 11.96 -0.83
CA ARG A 247 -16.84 10.80 -1.71
C ARG A 247 -17.06 11.18 -3.17
N ILE A 248 -16.07 10.87 -4.03
CA ILE A 248 -16.14 11.11 -5.48
C ILE A 248 -16.61 9.85 -6.21
N GLY A 249 -16.01 8.69 -5.90
CA GLY A 249 -16.41 7.44 -6.53
C GLY A 249 -15.43 6.31 -6.29
N VAL A 250 -15.78 5.15 -6.83
CA VAL A 250 -14.97 3.93 -6.79
C VAL A 250 -13.93 3.97 -7.91
N ILE A 251 -12.67 3.69 -7.55
CA ILE A 251 -11.55 3.69 -8.50
C ILE A 251 -10.93 2.30 -8.72
N LEU A 252 -11.12 1.37 -7.78
CA LEU A 252 -10.68 0.00 -7.90
C LEU A 252 -11.81 -0.93 -7.45
N LYS A 253 -12.12 -1.95 -8.23
CA LYS A 253 -13.13 -2.96 -7.91
C LYS A 253 -12.84 -4.25 -8.65
N GLN A 254 -13.58 -5.30 -8.29
CA GLN A 254 -13.53 -6.58 -8.99
C GLN A 254 -13.82 -6.47 -10.50
N ASP A 255 -13.23 -7.40 -11.24
CA ASP A 255 -13.62 -7.75 -12.61
C ASP A 255 -13.93 -9.25 -12.61
N PRO A 256 -15.16 -9.68 -12.94
CA PRO A 256 -15.58 -11.08 -12.86
C PRO A 256 -14.79 -12.01 -13.80
N HIS A 257 -14.03 -11.46 -14.75
CA HIS A 257 -13.18 -12.22 -15.65
C HIS A 257 -11.71 -12.27 -15.18
N VAL A 258 -11.34 -11.50 -14.16
CA VAL A 258 -9.94 -11.37 -13.68
C VAL A 258 -9.81 -11.81 -12.23
N ALA A 259 -10.56 -11.17 -11.30
CA ALA A 259 -10.48 -11.43 -9.87
C ALA A 259 -11.65 -10.78 -9.12
N THR A 260 -11.88 -11.19 -7.88
CA THR A 260 -12.88 -10.63 -6.97
C THR A 260 -12.23 -9.93 -5.77
N GLY A 261 -13.00 -9.14 -5.02
CA GLY A 261 -12.59 -8.58 -3.73
C GLY A 261 -11.32 -7.73 -3.82
N ALA A 262 -11.21 -6.87 -4.84
CA ALA A 262 -10.06 -5.98 -5.01
C ALA A 262 -10.19 -4.75 -4.10
N GLY A 263 -9.32 -4.66 -3.09
CA GLY A 263 -9.34 -3.57 -2.11
C GLY A 263 -8.06 -3.53 -1.29
N HIS A 264 -8.07 -2.81 -0.20
CA HIS A 264 -6.98 -2.48 0.70
C HIS A 264 -5.66 -2.27 -0.06
N HIS A 265 -5.24 -1.06 -0.18
CA HIS A 265 -4.28 -0.62 -1.19
C HIS A 265 -3.28 0.36 -0.59
N SER A 266 -2.26 0.63 -1.37
CA SER A 266 -1.34 1.74 -1.19
C SER A 266 -0.94 2.30 -2.55
N VAL A 267 -0.30 3.47 -2.56
CA VAL A 267 0.06 4.17 -3.79
C VAL A 267 1.58 4.37 -3.87
N ILE A 268 2.18 3.93 -4.98
CA ILE A 268 3.58 4.21 -5.28
C ILE A 268 3.66 5.32 -6.32
N LYS A 269 4.34 6.42 -5.98
CA LYS A 269 4.69 7.49 -6.90
C LYS A 269 6.15 7.43 -7.26
N ILE A 270 6.49 7.50 -8.55
CA ILE A 270 7.88 7.56 -9.00
C ILE A 270 8.47 8.95 -8.67
N PRO A 271 9.60 9.01 -7.95
CA PRO A 271 10.24 10.26 -7.60
C PRO A 271 10.53 11.13 -8.85
N GLY A 272 10.16 12.41 -8.79
CA GLY A 272 10.38 13.38 -9.86
C GLY A 272 9.49 13.22 -11.09
N LYS A 273 8.58 12.24 -11.13
CA LYS A 273 7.66 11.99 -12.25
C LYS A 273 6.20 12.00 -11.78
N ASP A 274 5.28 12.34 -12.67
CA ASP A 274 3.83 12.15 -12.45
C ASP A 274 3.43 10.76 -12.94
N GLU A 275 4.07 9.76 -12.35
CA GLU A 275 3.92 8.35 -12.69
C GLU A 275 3.54 7.57 -11.42
N TRP A 276 2.38 6.90 -11.47
CA TRP A 276 1.73 6.35 -10.30
C TRP A 276 1.32 4.91 -10.51
N TYR A 277 1.40 4.13 -9.43
CA TYR A 277 0.95 2.75 -9.35
C TYR A 277 0.08 2.57 -8.12
N ILE A 278 -0.91 1.68 -8.22
CA ILE A 278 -1.67 1.20 -7.07
C ILE A 278 -1.27 -0.24 -6.79
N VAL A 279 -0.86 -0.50 -5.55
CA VAL A 279 -0.62 -1.85 -5.03
C VAL A 279 -1.83 -2.21 -4.17
N TYR A 280 -2.38 -3.40 -4.35
CA TYR A 280 -3.63 -3.78 -3.70
C TYR A 280 -3.72 -5.29 -3.56
N HIS A 281 -4.62 -5.78 -2.72
CA HIS A 281 -4.92 -7.20 -2.75
C HIS A 281 -6.20 -7.51 -3.53
N ARG A 282 -6.31 -8.75 -4.01
CA ARG A 282 -7.52 -9.32 -4.61
C ARG A 282 -7.57 -10.82 -4.36
N ARG A 283 -8.73 -11.45 -4.59
CA ARG A 283 -8.85 -12.91 -4.60
C ARG A 283 -8.92 -13.42 -6.03
N PRO A 284 -8.14 -14.49 -6.37
CA PRO A 284 -8.25 -15.17 -7.65
C PRO A 284 -9.66 -15.72 -7.89
N LEU A 285 -10.05 -15.85 -9.15
CA LEU A 285 -11.33 -16.45 -9.50
C LEU A 285 -11.39 -17.91 -9.01
N GLY A 286 -12.54 -18.27 -8.41
CA GLY A 286 -12.75 -19.62 -7.86
C GLY A 286 -12.32 -19.79 -6.41
N GLU A 287 -11.55 -18.85 -5.85
CA GLU A 287 -11.20 -18.88 -4.43
C GLU A 287 -12.39 -18.45 -3.56
N THR A 288 -12.70 -19.26 -2.57
CA THR A 288 -13.80 -19.02 -1.63
C THR A 288 -13.34 -18.69 -0.23
N ASP A 289 -12.09 -19.03 0.13
CA ASP A 289 -11.50 -18.64 1.41
C ASP A 289 -11.19 -17.14 1.41
N ALA A 290 -11.67 -16.44 2.42
CA ALA A 290 -11.44 -15.01 2.58
C ALA A 290 -9.95 -14.65 2.72
N ASN A 291 -9.13 -15.57 3.24
CA ASN A 291 -7.69 -15.39 3.40
C ASN A 291 -6.87 -15.68 2.13
N HIS A 292 -7.48 -16.25 1.08
CA HIS A 292 -6.79 -16.48 -0.18
C HIS A 292 -6.68 -15.18 -0.99
N ARG A 293 -6.03 -14.19 -0.41
CA ARG A 293 -5.76 -12.87 -1.02
C ARG A 293 -4.34 -12.82 -1.56
N VAL A 294 -4.18 -12.22 -2.73
CA VAL A 294 -2.90 -12.07 -3.43
C VAL A 294 -2.59 -10.60 -3.70
N THR A 295 -1.33 -10.22 -3.57
CA THR A 295 -0.87 -8.85 -3.83
C THR A 295 -0.64 -8.61 -5.31
N CYS A 296 -1.21 -7.53 -5.82
CA CYS A 296 -1.19 -7.13 -7.21
C CYS A 296 -0.78 -5.66 -7.38
N ILE A 297 -0.37 -5.29 -8.59
CA ILE A 297 -0.02 -3.91 -8.95
C ILE A 297 -0.59 -3.57 -10.32
N ASP A 298 -1.15 -2.38 -10.45
CA ASP A 298 -1.57 -1.82 -11.74
C ASP A 298 -1.24 -0.33 -11.83
N ARG A 299 -1.26 0.22 -13.04
CA ARG A 299 -1.05 1.66 -13.27
C ARG A 299 -2.24 2.47 -12.78
N MET A 300 -1.95 3.59 -12.13
CA MET A 300 -2.94 4.59 -11.74
C MET A 300 -2.76 5.85 -12.57
N TYR A 301 -3.85 6.36 -13.15
CA TYR A 301 -3.86 7.52 -14.03
C TYR A 301 -4.81 8.59 -13.50
N PHE A 302 -4.58 9.82 -13.96
CA PHE A 302 -5.42 10.98 -13.65
C PHE A 302 -5.94 11.62 -14.93
N ASP A 303 -7.17 12.11 -14.91
CA ASP A 303 -7.72 12.89 -16.02
C ASP A 303 -7.18 14.33 -16.02
N ALA A 304 -7.53 15.10 -17.02
CA ALA A 304 -7.08 16.49 -17.18
C ALA A 304 -7.55 17.44 -16.03
N ARG A 305 -8.58 17.03 -15.27
CA ARG A 305 -9.10 17.74 -14.11
C ARG A 305 -8.47 17.28 -12.81
N GLY A 306 -7.62 16.24 -12.85
CA GLY A 306 -6.95 15.64 -11.71
C GLY A 306 -7.75 14.54 -11.01
N PHE A 307 -8.89 14.10 -11.54
CA PHE A 307 -9.60 12.95 -10.97
C PHE A 307 -8.88 11.64 -11.30
N ILE A 308 -8.89 10.70 -10.34
CA ILE A 308 -8.34 9.35 -10.58
C ILE A 308 -9.23 8.65 -11.60
N VAL A 309 -8.62 8.19 -12.69
CA VAL A 309 -9.28 7.33 -13.67
C VAL A 309 -9.48 5.95 -13.06
N PRO A 310 -10.68 5.35 -13.13
CA PRO A 310 -10.91 4.01 -12.61
C PRO A 310 -9.86 3.00 -13.09
N VAL A 311 -9.23 2.32 -12.14
CA VAL A 311 -8.14 1.37 -12.40
C VAL A 311 -8.73 0.10 -13.02
N LYS A 312 -8.17 -0.31 -14.14
CA LYS A 312 -8.44 -1.62 -14.71
C LYS A 312 -7.52 -2.64 -14.04
N ILE A 313 -8.07 -3.57 -13.29
CA ILE A 313 -7.30 -4.68 -12.75
C ILE A 313 -6.89 -5.63 -13.88
N THR A 314 -5.61 -6.03 -13.90
CA THR A 314 -5.06 -6.84 -15.00
C THR A 314 -4.45 -8.16 -14.50
N ARG A 315 -4.22 -9.10 -15.41
CA ARG A 315 -3.40 -10.29 -15.17
C ARG A 315 -1.93 -10.03 -15.48
N GLU A 316 -1.69 -9.10 -16.38
CA GLU A 316 -0.37 -8.74 -16.89
C GLU A 316 0.44 -7.90 -15.89
N GLY A 317 -0.25 -7.15 -15.02
CA GLY A 317 0.41 -6.22 -14.10
C GLY A 317 0.97 -5.01 -14.83
N VAL A 318 2.22 -4.64 -14.49
CA VAL A 318 2.88 -3.45 -15.01
C VAL A 318 4.16 -3.81 -15.74
N ALA A 319 4.56 -2.97 -16.68
CA ALA A 319 5.84 -3.11 -17.37
C ALA A 319 7.00 -2.88 -16.41
N GLU A 320 8.11 -3.56 -16.68
CA GLU A 320 9.39 -3.35 -15.99
C GLU A 320 9.72 -1.86 -15.91
N ARG A 321 10.02 -1.41 -14.70
CA ARG A 321 10.29 0.00 -14.41
C ARG A 321 11.46 0.14 -13.45
N ASP A 322 12.62 0.40 -13.99
CA ASP A 322 13.85 0.65 -13.26
C ASP A 322 13.85 2.08 -12.70
N LEU A 323 14.13 2.27 -11.42
CA LEU A 323 14.18 3.58 -10.76
C LEU A 323 15.36 4.44 -11.22
N SER A 324 16.41 3.84 -11.75
CA SER A 324 17.59 4.56 -12.25
C SER A 324 17.35 5.19 -13.63
N LYS A 325 16.24 4.89 -14.27
CA LYS A 325 15.82 5.42 -15.60
C LYS A 325 14.56 6.27 -15.42
#